data_071006e235cae9318e341e14caf80033
#
_entry.id   071006e235cae9318e341e14caf80033
#
_cell.length_a   1.000
_cell.length_b   1.000
_cell.length_c   1.000
_cell.angle_alpha   90.00
_cell.angle_beta   90.00
_cell.angle_gamma   90.00
#
_symmetry.space_group_name_H-M   'P 1'
#
loop_
_entity.id
_entity.type
_entity.pdbx_description
1 polymer ?
#
loop_
_entity_poly.entity_id
_entity_poly.type
_entity_poly.pdbx_seq_one_letter_code
_entity_poly.pdbx_strand_id
1 'polypeptide(L)'
;KRKSRSNPQNAYYFGVIIPITQRAINDEWGEIWSIQKTHEFLKNMFLFEERTNHDTSEIIKIPKSTTENSTLEQEMYHTQIRNFLLEWFNVDIPLPNEHINFD
;
A
#
# COMPACT_ATOMS: atom_id res chain seq x y z
N LYS A 1 2.72 -6.56 26.85
CA LYS A 1 2.65 -6.44 26.36
C LYS A 1 2.37 -6.06 25.52
N ARG A 2 2.53 -6.19 25.11
CA ARG A 2 2.51 -5.81 24.27
C ARG A 2 2.04 -5.78 23.40
N LYS A 3 1.74 -5.84 22.93
CA LYS A 3 1.46 -5.84 22.12
C LYS A 3 1.11 -5.63 21.24
N SER A 4 0.96 -5.94 20.96
CA SER A 4 0.81 -5.91 20.18
C SER A 4 0.38 -5.34 19.29
N ARG A 5 0.42 -5.50 18.79
CA ARG A 5 0.12 -4.87 18.02
C ARG A 5 -0.67 -5.25 17.04
N SER A 6 -1.63 -5.84 17.14
CA SER A 6 -2.29 -6.04 16.11
C SER A 6 -2.84 -4.85 15.71
N ASN A 7 -2.52 -4.41 14.72
CA ASN A 7 -2.84 -3.15 14.23
C ASN A 7 -3.94 -3.33 13.24
N PRO A 8 -5.09 -2.75 13.44
CA PRO A 8 -6.19 -2.86 12.48
C PRO A 8 -5.82 -2.35 11.10
N GLN A 9 -4.98 -1.33 11.03
CA GLN A 9 -4.54 -0.86 9.73
C GLN A 9 -3.70 -1.89 9.01
N ASN A 10 -2.84 -2.58 9.73
CA ASN A 10 -2.00 -3.59 9.13
C ASN A 10 -2.82 -4.79 8.68
N ALA A 11 -3.83 -5.17 9.46
CA ALA A 11 -4.73 -6.24 9.08
C ALA A 11 -5.52 -5.88 7.83
N TYR A 12 -5.97 -4.66 7.75
CA TYR A 12 -6.70 -4.18 6.58
C TYR A 12 -5.78 -4.19 5.35
N TYR A 13 -4.55 -3.74 5.52
CA TYR A 13 -3.61 -3.66 4.40
C TYR A 13 -3.32 -5.05 3.83
N PHE A 14 -2.93 -5.99 4.67
CA PHE A 14 -2.55 -7.30 4.18
C PHE A 14 -3.74 -8.22 3.93
N GLY A 15 -4.89 -7.94 4.54
CA GLY A 15 -6.06 -8.78 4.38
C GLY A 15 -7.02 -8.30 3.31
N VAL A 16 -7.00 -7.02 2.98
CA VAL A 16 -7.94 -6.45 2.02
C VAL A 16 -7.21 -5.79 0.86
N ILE A 17 -6.35 -4.83 1.13
CA ILE A 17 -5.72 -4.05 0.06
C ILE A 17 -4.83 -4.92 -0.82
N ILE A 18 -3.92 -5.67 -0.22
CA ILE A 18 -2.97 -6.44 -1.00
C ILE A 18 -3.65 -7.53 -1.83
N PRO A 19 -4.58 -8.33 -1.29
CA PRO A 19 -5.22 -9.36 -2.11
C PRO A 19 -6.02 -8.78 -3.27
N ILE A 20 -6.73 -7.67 -3.06
CA ILE A 20 -7.51 -7.06 -4.12
C ILE A 20 -6.57 -6.49 -5.19
N THR A 21 -5.48 -5.84 -4.77
CA THR A 21 -4.51 -5.31 -5.71
C THR A 21 -3.87 -6.44 -6.53
N GLN A 22 -3.49 -7.51 -5.85
CA GLN A 22 -2.88 -8.65 -6.51
C GLN A 22 -3.81 -9.21 -7.58
N ARG A 23 -5.08 -9.38 -7.23
CA ARG A 23 -6.04 -9.92 -8.17
C ARG A 23 -6.25 -8.99 -9.36
N ALA A 24 -6.35 -7.69 -9.10
CA ALA A 24 -6.56 -6.73 -10.17
C ALA A 24 -5.40 -6.75 -11.16
N ILE A 25 -4.18 -6.78 -10.64
CA ILE A 25 -3.00 -6.82 -11.49
C ILE A 25 -2.93 -8.12 -12.28
N ASN A 26 -3.19 -9.23 -11.62
CA ASN A 26 -3.13 -10.53 -12.29
C ASN A 26 -4.15 -10.61 -13.42
N ASP A 27 -5.35 -10.10 -13.16
CA ASP A 27 -6.41 -10.15 -14.16
C ASP A 27 -6.13 -9.20 -15.32
N GLU A 28 -5.71 -8.00 -15.00
CA GLU A 28 -5.59 -6.98 -16.04
C GLU A 28 -4.32 -7.14 -16.87
N TRP A 29 -3.23 -7.52 -16.23
CA TRP A 29 -1.95 -7.63 -16.93
C TRP A 29 -1.62 -9.06 -17.34
N GLY A 30 -2.44 -10.03 -16.94
CA GLY A 30 -2.20 -11.41 -17.31
C GLY A 30 -0.97 -12.01 -16.71
N GLU A 31 -0.60 -11.55 -15.51
CA GLU A 31 0.58 -12.04 -14.82
C GLU A 31 0.17 -12.67 -13.51
N ILE A 32 1.08 -13.41 -12.92
CA ILE A 32 0.83 -14.03 -11.62
C ILE A 32 1.82 -13.43 -10.63
N TRP A 33 1.32 -12.57 -9.74
CA TRP A 33 2.14 -11.90 -8.76
C TRP A 33 1.92 -12.53 -7.40
N SER A 34 2.97 -12.59 -6.61
CA SER A 34 2.85 -13.01 -5.22
C SER A 34 2.41 -11.84 -4.35
N ILE A 35 2.03 -12.15 -3.13
CA ILE A 35 1.70 -11.13 -2.14
C ILE A 35 2.93 -10.23 -1.92
N GLN A 36 4.10 -10.85 -1.81
CA GLN A 36 5.32 -10.09 -1.58
C GLN A 36 5.61 -9.12 -2.73
N LYS A 37 5.47 -9.60 -3.97
CA LYS A 37 5.74 -8.75 -5.12
C LYS A 37 4.75 -7.59 -5.18
N THR A 38 3.48 -7.85 -4.88
CA THR A 38 2.47 -6.80 -4.87
C THR A 38 2.79 -5.76 -3.82
N HIS A 39 3.17 -6.19 -2.64
CA HIS A 39 3.53 -5.29 -1.55
C HIS A 39 4.73 -4.41 -1.95
N GLU A 40 5.76 -5.00 -2.52
CA GLU A 40 6.94 -4.25 -2.94
C GLU A 40 6.61 -3.24 -4.04
N PHE A 41 5.76 -3.63 -4.96
CA PHE A 41 5.34 -2.72 -6.02
C PHE A 41 4.65 -1.49 -5.46
N LEU A 42 3.72 -1.68 -4.52
CA LEU A 42 3.00 -0.56 -3.95
C LEU A 42 3.92 0.32 -3.12
N LYS A 43 4.85 -0.28 -2.40
CA LYS A 43 5.83 0.51 -1.63
C LYS A 43 6.67 1.38 -2.55
N ASN A 44 7.12 0.80 -3.65
CA ASN A 44 7.96 1.55 -4.57
C ASN A 44 7.21 2.68 -5.24
N MET A 45 5.92 2.52 -5.44
CA MET A 45 5.14 3.56 -6.07
C MET A 45 4.75 4.69 -5.13
N PHE A 46 4.39 4.36 -3.90
CA PHE A 46 3.75 5.35 -3.05
C PHE A 46 4.46 5.60 -1.72
N LEU A 47 5.46 4.80 -1.37
CA LEU A 47 6.04 4.93 -0.06
C LEU A 47 7.54 5.01 -0.21
N PHE A 48 8.06 6.21 -0.30
CA PHE A 48 9.49 6.40 -0.47
C PHE A 48 9.91 7.70 0.20
N GLU A 49 11.20 7.79 0.46
CA GLU A 49 11.81 9.01 0.95
C GLU A 49 12.69 9.55 -0.14
N GLU A 50 12.96 10.83 -0.09
CA GLU A 50 13.83 11.46 -1.07
C GLU A 50 15.11 11.89 -0.40
N ARG A 51 16.19 11.74 -1.08
CA ARG A 51 17.50 12.23 -0.64
C ARG A 51 18.05 13.13 -1.74
N THR A 52 18.60 14.24 -1.34
CA THR A 52 19.13 15.21 -2.29
C THR A 52 20.65 15.20 -2.25
N ASN A 53 21.27 15.15 -3.42
CA ASN A 53 22.70 15.26 -3.51
C ASN A 53 23.05 16.74 -3.45
N HIS A 54 23.78 17.15 -2.43
CA HIS A 54 24.06 18.57 -2.22
C HIS A 54 24.91 19.15 -3.33
N ASP A 55 25.73 18.35 -3.97
CA ASP A 55 26.61 18.88 -5.00
C ASP A 55 25.92 19.04 -6.35
N THR A 56 25.05 18.10 -6.72
CA THR A 56 24.44 18.14 -8.04
C THR A 56 22.96 18.48 -7.99
N SER A 57 22.38 18.56 -6.82
CA SER A 57 20.94 18.81 -6.64
C SER A 57 20.06 17.69 -7.19
N GLU A 58 20.64 16.54 -7.44
CA GLU A 58 19.85 15.41 -7.90
C GLU A 58 19.07 14.82 -6.74
N ILE A 59 17.90 14.28 -7.04
CA ILE A 59 17.03 13.69 -6.04
C ILE A 59 16.87 12.22 -6.35
N ILE A 60 17.09 11.37 -5.35
CA ILE A 60 16.84 9.94 -5.49
C ILE A 60 15.75 9.53 -4.55
N LYS A 61 14.97 8.52 -4.95
CA LYS A 61 13.90 7.99 -4.13
C LYS A 61 14.36 6.69 -3.52
N ILE A 62 14.13 6.56 -2.23
CA ILE A 62 14.53 5.37 -1.48
C ILE A 62 13.29 4.76 -0.87
N PRO A 63 13.09 3.45 -0.99
CA PRO A 63 11.90 2.81 -0.40
C PRO A 63 11.88 3.00 1.11
N LYS A 64 10.69 3.18 1.64
CA LYS A 64 10.49 3.37 3.06
C LYS A 64 9.72 2.18 3.60
N SER A 65 10.07 1.76 4.82
CA SER A 65 9.40 0.64 5.44
C SER A 65 8.01 1.04 5.93
N THR A 66 7.03 0.19 5.74
CA THR A 66 5.69 0.47 6.24
C THR A 66 5.64 0.46 7.76
N THR A 67 6.59 -0.20 8.41
CA THR A 67 6.58 -0.25 9.86
C THR A 67 6.99 1.07 10.48
N GLU A 68 7.54 1.99 9.69
CA GLU A 68 7.95 3.28 10.19
C GLU A 68 6.88 4.34 10.01
N ASN A 69 5.74 3.99 9.40
CA ASN A 69 4.72 4.97 9.17
C ASN A 69 3.94 5.27 10.42
N SER A 70 3.60 6.53 10.62
CA SER A 70 2.60 6.89 11.62
C SER A 70 1.23 6.46 11.12
N THR A 71 0.24 6.54 11.99
CA THR A 71 -1.13 6.21 11.62
C THR A 71 -1.61 7.05 10.43
N LEU A 72 -1.31 8.33 10.45
CA LEU A 72 -1.71 9.20 9.37
C LEU A 72 -1.02 8.85 8.06
N GLU A 73 0.27 8.57 8.13
CA GLU A 73 1.02 8.20 6.93
C GLU A 73 0.49 6.92 6.33
N GLN A 74 0.12 5.96 7.17
CA GLN A 74 -0.42 4.70 6.69
C GLN A 74 -1.79 4.91 6.03
N GLU A 75 -2.61 5.79 6.59
CA GLU A 75 -3.90 6.10 5.98
C GLU A 75 -3.73 6.77 4.61
N MET A 76 -2.77 7.66 4.51
CA MET A 76 -2.51 8.30 3.23
C MET A 76 -2.00 7.32 2.20
N TYR A 77 -1.15 6.39 2.62
CA TYR A 77 -0.64 5.35 1.76
C TYR A 77 -1.79 4.49 1.23
N HIS A 78 -2.70 4.09 2.12
CA HIS A 78 -3.84 3.28 1.70
C HIS A 78 -4.75 4.05 0.75
N THR A 79 -4.95 5.34 1.00
CA THR A 79 -5.78 6.16 0.14
C THR A 79 -5.18 6.26 -1.26
N GLN A 80 -3.88 6.42 -1.36
CA GLN A 80 -3.23 6.48 -2.65
C GLN A 80 -3.39 5.17 -3.43
N ILE A 81 -3.31 4.04 -2.74
CA ILE A 81 -3.50 2.76 -3.38
C ILE A 81 -4.93 2.60 -3.87
N ARG A 82 -5.91 2.99 -3.05
CA ARG A 82 -7.30 2.88 -3.45
C ARG A 82 -7.58 3.72 -4.68
N ASN A 83 -7.04 4.93 -4.72
CA ASN A 83 -7.22 5.81 -5.88
C ASN A 83 -6.55 5.24 -7.12
N PHE A 84 -5.38 4.66 -6.96
CA PHE A 84 -4.65 4.05 -8.05
C PHE A 84 -5.45 2.90 -8.66
N LEU A 85 -5.99 2.02 -7.84
CA LEU A 85 -6.74 0.88 -8.35
C LEU A 85 -8.04 1.33 -9.02
N LEU A 86 -8.69 2.35 -8.47
CA LEU A 86 -9.89 2.85 -9.08
C LEU A 86 -9.60 3.45 -10.45
N GLU A 87 -8.51 4.21 -10.53
CA GLU A 87 -8.18 4.90 -11.75
C GLU A 87 -7.64 3.96 -12.83
N TRP A 88 -6.79 3.03 -12.45
CA TRP A 88 -6.11 2.19 -13.43
C TRP A 88 -6.84 0.88 -13.72
N PHE A 89 -7.56 0.34 -12.76
CA PHE A 89 -8.19 -0.95 -12.92
C PHE A 89 -9.69 -0.90 -12.71
N ASN A 90 -10.23 0.26 -12.39
CA ASN A 90 -11.64 0.43 -12.11
C ASN A 90 -12.10 -0.50 -10.99
N VAL A 91 -11.27 -0.69 -10.00
CA VAL A 91 -11.53 -1.55 -8.86
C VAL A 91 -11.67 -0.68 -7.61
N ASP A 92 -12.75 -0.90 -6.87
CA ASP A 92 -13.03 -0.12 -5.68
C ASP A 92 -12.72 -0.96 -4.46
N ILE A 93 -11.69 -0.60 -3.72
CA ILE A 93 -11.30 -1.32 -2.51
C ILE A 93 -12.17 -0.81 -1.36
N PRO A 94 -12.84 -1.71 -0.63
CA PRO A 94 -13.71 -1.25 0.46
C PRO A 94 -12.90 -0.59 1.57
N LEU A 95 -13.52 0.39 2.20
CA LEU A 95 -12.92 1.06 3.33
C LEU A 95 -12.92 0.15 4.55
N PRO A 96 -12.04 0.40 5.52
CA PRO A 96 -12.00 -0.45 6.70
C PRO A 96 -13.32 -0.55 7.44
N ASN A 97 -14.02 0.57 7.54
CA ASN A 97 -15.30 0.57 8.23
C ASN A 97 -16.32 -0.25 7.49
N GLU A 98 -16.33 -0.19 6.19
CA GLU A 98 -17.26 -0.95 5.38
C GLU A 98 -16.99 -2.43 5.51
N HIS A 99 -15.69 -2.78 5.54
CA HIS A 99 -15.31 -4.16 5.64
C HIS A 99 -15.73 -4.75 6.99
N ILE A 100 -15.62 -3.96 8.05
CA ILE A 100 -15.96 -4.41 9.36
C ILE A 100 -17.43 -4.49 9.59
N ASN A 101 -18.16 -3.56 8.99
CA ASN A 101 -19.46 -3.43 9.27
C ASN A 101 -20.37 -4.35 8.73
N PHE A 102 -20.02 -5.41 8.16
CA PHE A 102 -20.91 -6.14 7.72
C PHE A 102 -21.08 -7.24 8.40
N ASP A 103 -21.14 -7.46 9.37
CA ASP A 103 -21.33 -8.51 10.01
C ASP A 103 -22.52 -8.54 10.58
#